data_3826dcdaa2cf5aea9ed5b757c4a7c40d
#
_entry.id   3826dcdaa2cf5aea9ed5b757c4a7c40d
#
_cell.length_a   1.000
_cell.length_b   1.000
_cell.length_c   1.000
_cell.angle_alpha   90.00
_cell.angle_beta   90.00
_cell.angle_gamma   90.00
#
_symmetry.space_group_name_H-M   'P 1'
#
loop_
_entity.id
_entity.type
_entity.pdbx_description
1 polymer ?
#
loop_
_entity_poly.entity_id
_entity_poly.type
_entity_poly.pdbx_seq_one_letter_code
_entity_poly.pdbx_strand_id
1 'polypeptide(L)'
;MPFPFLHTSRQRWVPVKLRRVGAVAWQGQPAEQLQMQLDAWFGFAVPAVNLVYARADRRLVQFEGTGNVRDAGGSWPQVRVRFPGAPRPVSEGELAAARTQALVASCTR
;
A
#
# COMPACT_ATOMS: atom_id res chain seq x y z
N MET A 1 11.47 -12.50 5.47
CA MET A 1 11.96 -12.78 4.14
C MET A 1 12.38 -11.50 3.45
N PRO A 2 13.65 -11.33 3.08
CA PRO A 2 14.09 -10.12 2.38
C PRO A 2 13.68 -10.16 0.90
N PHE A 3 13.31 -9.02 0.36
CA PHE A 3 13.01 -8.85 -1.05
C PHE A 3 13.19 -7.39 -1.49
N PRO A 4 13.41 -7.10 -2.78
CA PRO A 4 13.48 -5.73 -3.26
C PRO A 4 12.09 -5.09 -3.31
N PHE A 5 12.01 -3.84 -2.92
CA PHE A 5 10.80 -3.05 -2.95
C PHE A 5 11.05 -1.74 -3.69
N LEU A 6 10.17 -1.41 -4.63
CA LEU A 6 10.28 -0.14 -5.36
C LEU A 6 9.77 1.02 -4.50
N HIS A 7 10.69 1.90 -4.13
CA HIS A 7 10.34 3.13 -3.42
C HIS A 7 9.99 4.21 -4.43
N THR A 8 8.70 4.46 -4.60
CA THR A 8 8.20 5.31 -5.69
C THR A 8 8.70 6.76 -5.63
N SER A 9 8.74 7.36 -4.44
CA SER A 9 9.20 8.75 -4.30
C SER A 9 10.71 8.93 -4.52
N ARG A 10 11.50 7.86 -4.42
CA ARG A 10 12.93 7.87 -4.70
C ARG A 10 13.29 7.20 -6.02
N GLN A 11 12.31 6.60 -6.68
CA GLN A 11 12.47 5.90 -7.96
C GLN A 11 13.60 4.87 -7.95
N ARG A 12 13.73 4.14 -6.84
CA ARG A 12 14.76 3.11 -6.70
C ARG A 12 14.26 1.92 -5.89
N TRP A 13 14.91 0.80 -6.11
CA TRP A 13 14.67 -0.41 -5.33
C TRP A 13 15.37 -0.30 -3.98
N VAL A 14 14.68 -0.69 -2.92
CA VAL A 14 15.23 -0.77 -1.56
C VAL A 14 15.00 -2.17 -1.00
N PRO A 15 15.96 -2.71 -0.25
CA PRO A 15 15.77 -4.00 0.40
C PRO A 15 14.81 -3.85 1.59
N VAL A 16 13.85 -4.75 1.69
CA VAL A 16 12.90 -4.80 2.81
C VAL A 16 12.80 -6.22 3.34
N LYS A 17 12.41 -6.33 4.62
CA LYS A 17 12.05 -7.59 5.26
C LYS A 17 10.56 -7.65 5.47
N LEU A 18 9.96 -8.77 5.11
CA LEU A 18 8.55 -9.06 5.36
C LEU A 18 8.46 -10.12 6.45
N ARG A 19 7.66 -9.83 7.47
CA ARG A 19 7.42 -10.72 8.60
C ARG A 19 5.92 -10.93 8.79
N ARG A 20 5.52 -12.19 8.98
CA ARG A 20 4.16 -12.50 9.38
C ARG A 20 3.99 -12.11 10.85
N VAL A 21 2.99 -11.29 11.15
CA VAL A 21 2.64 -10.90 12.53
C VAL A 21 1.67 -11.91 13.13
N GLY A 22 0.63 -12.27 12.40
CA GLY A 22 -0.35 -13.24 12.85
C GLY A 22 -1.64 -13.22 12.06
N ALA A 23 -2.57 -14.07 12.50
CA ALA A 23 -3.92 -14.12 11.97
C ALA A 23 -4.76 -13.01 12.58
N VAL A 24 -5.59 -12.37 11.76
CA VAL A 24 -6.54 -11.35 12.17
C VAL A 24 -7.87 -11.58 11.48
N ALA A 25 -8.92 -10.90 11.92
CA ALA A 25 -10.20 -10.89 11.23
C ALA A 25 -10.34 -9.58 10.46
N TRP A 26 -10.79 -9.68 9.22
CA TRP A 26 -11.15 -8.54 8.38
C TRP A 26 -12.60 -8.68 7.93
N GLN A 27 -13.46 -7.79 8.39
CA GLN A 27 -14.90 -7.83 8.09
C GLN A 27 -15.51 -9.23 8.30
N GLY A 28 -15.13 -9.87 9.41
CA GLY A 28 -15.59 -11.22 9.75
C GLY A 28 -14.94 -12.37 8.98
N GLN A 29 -13.97 -12.08 8.10
CA GLN A 29 -13.27 -13.08 7.31
C GLN A 29 -11.82 -13.27 7.80
N PRO A 30 -11.27 -14.50 7.67
CA PRO A 30 -9.87 -14.74 8.03
C PRO A 30 -8.91 -13.93 7.18
N ALA A 31 -7.93 -13.32 7.83
CA ALA A 31 -6.90 -12.54 7.18
C ALA A 31 -5.55 -12.74 7.89
N GLU A 32 -4.47 -12.33 7.22
CA GLU A 32 -3.11 -12.37 7.75
C GLU A 32 -2.56 -10.96 7.82
N GLN A 33 -1.94 -10.64 8.94
CA GLN A 33 -1.21 -9.40 9.10
C GLN A 33 0.28 -9.63 8.86
N LEU A 34 0.85 -8.82 8.00
CA LEU A 34 2.28 -8.80 7.68
C LEU A 34 2.85 -7.45 8.06
N GLN A 35 4.12 -7.44 8.40
CA GLN A 35 4.86 -6.21 8.68
C GLN A 35 6.07 -6.15 7.75
N MET A 36 6.22 -5.00 7.08
CA MET A 36 7.34 -4.73 6.18
C MET A 36 8.24 -3.67 6.80
N GLN A 37 9.53 -3.96 6.88
CA GLN A 37 10.54 -3.04 7.40
C GLN A 37 11.70 -2.91 6.42
N LEU A 38 12.39 -1.78 6.47
CA LEU A 38 13.62 -1.59 5.72
C LEU A 38 14.69 -2.59 6.20
N ASP A 39 15.27 -3.32 5.26
CA ASP A 39 16.35 -4.28 5.54
C ASP A 39 17.70 -3.57 5.55
N ALA A 40 17.96 -2.84 6.63
CA ALA A 40 19.20 -2.12 6.88
C ALA A 40 19.44 -2.04 8.38
N TRP A 41 20.68 -1.78 8.78
CA TRP A 41 21.05 -1.67 10.21
C TRP A 41 20.24 -0.61 10.96
N PHE A 42 19.76 0.43 10.27
CA PHE A 42 18.91 1.49 10.83
C PHE A 42 17.41 1.27 10.58
N GLY A 43 17.00 0.08 10.13
CA GLY A 43 15.60 -0.21 9.82
C GLY A 43 14.65 -0.02 10.99
N PHE A 44 15.14 -0.18 12.23
CA PHE A 44 14.35 0.07 13.43
C PHE A 44 13.97 1.56 13.62
N ALA A 45 14.69 2.48 13.01
CA ALA A 45 14.43 3.92 13.10
C ALA A 45 13.41 4.39 12.04
N VAL A 46 13.07 3.53 11.08
CA VAL A 46 12.09 3.81 10.02
C VAL A 46 10.77 3.14 10.39
N PRO A 47 9.64 3.86 10.35
CA PRO A 47 8.35 3.27 10.66
C PRO A 47 8.04 2.07 9.77
N ALA A 48 7.57 0.98 10.38
CA ALA A 48 7.17 -0.21 9.64
C ALA A 48 5.86 0.02 8.91
N VAL A 49 5.68 -0.71 7.81
CA VAL A 49 4.42 -0.78 7.07
C VAL A 49 3.67 -2.04 7.52
N ASN A 50 2.43 -1.88 7.90
CA ASN A 50 1.55 -3.00 8.26
C ASN A 50 0.58 -3.27 7.13
N LEU A 51 0.51 -4.53 6.73
CA LEU A 51 -0.31 -4.99 5.62
C LEU A 51 -1.26 -6.06 6.13
N VAL A 52 -2.50 -6.05 5.65
CA VAL A 52 -3.47 -7.11 5.92
C VAL A 52 -3.92 -7.69 4.59
N TYR A 53 -3.81 -9.01 4.48
CA TYR A 53 -4.22 -9.77 3.30
C TYR A 53 -5.34 -10.73 3.65
N ALA A 54 -6.38 -10.76 2.84
CA ALA A 54 -7.43 -11.76 2.95
C ALA A 54 -6.85 -13.16 2.62
N ARG A 55 -7.22 -14.18 3.42
CA ARG A 55 -6.75 -15.55 3.19
C ARG A 55 -7.36 -16.18 1.95
N ALA A 56 -8.61 -15.87 1.68
CA ALA A 56 -9.38 -16.54 0.64
C ALA A 56 -8.79 -16.32 -0.77
N ASP A 57 -8.40 -15.09 -1.08
CA ASP A 57 -7.92 -14.70 -2.41
C ASP A 57 -6.55 -14.02 -2.39
N ARG A 58 -5.93 -13.92 -1.23
CA ARG A 58 -4.63 -13.25 -1.01
C ARG A 58 -4.63 -11.77 -1.42
N ARG A 59 -5.80 -11.15 -1.42
CA ARG A 59 -5.95 -9.75 -1.76
C ARG A 59 -5.51 -8.85 -0.60
N LEU A 60 -4.78 -7.78 -0.91
CA LEU A 60 -4.49 -6.73 0.07
C LEU A 60 -5.80 -6.02 0.44
N VAL A 61 -6.14 -5.98 1.72
CA VAL A 61 -7.37 -5.34 2.22
C VAL A 61 -7.08 -4.13 3.10
N GLN A 62 -5.88 -4.02 3.65
CA GLN A 62 -5.47 -2.84 4.41
C GLN A 62 -3.97 -2.61 4.29
N PHE A 63 -3.63 -1.34 4.11
CA PHE A 63 -2.27 -0.83 4.20
C PHE A 63 -2.22 0.21 5.32
N GLU A 64 -1.21 0.15 6.17
CA GLU A 64 -0.98 1.17 7.19
C GLU A 64 0.50 1.50 7.25
N GLY A 65 0.84 2.75 6.99
CA GLY A 65 2.22 3.19 6.94
C GLY A 65 2.35 4.62 6.46
N THR A 66 3.56 5.01 6.11
CA THR A 66 3.83 6.35 5.60
C THR A 66 3.23 6.52 4.21
N GLY A 67 2.41 7.54 4.04
CA GLY A 67 1.83 7.89 2.75
C GLY A 67 2.86 8.43 1.77
N ASN A 68 2.56 8.35 0.49
CA ASN A 68 3.41 8.84 -0.59
C ASN A 68 3.00 10.23 -1.10
N VAL A 69 2.07 10.88 -0.42
CA VAL A 69 1.61 12.24 -0.69
C VAL A 69 1.87 13.09 0.54
N ARG A 70 2.51 14.23 0.37
CA ARG A 70 2.77 15.14 1.48
C ARG A 70 1.50 15.86 1.89
N ASP A 71 1.38 16.14 3.18
CA ASP A 71 0.31 16.98 3.70
C ASP A 71 0.56 18.47 3.40
N ALA A 72 -0.36 19.33 3.82
CA ALA A 72 -0.26 20.78 3.61
C ALA A 72 1.00 21.39 4.28
N GLY A 73 1.52 20.78 5.33
CA GLY A 73 2.75 21.17 6.01
C GLY A 73 4.02 20.61 5.39
N GLY A 74 3.91 19.85 4.30
CA GLY A 74 5.04 19.23 3.62
C GLY A 74 5.57 17.96 4.27
N SER A 75 4.88 17.44 5.27
CA SER A 75 5.26 16.21 5.97
C SER A 75 4.66 14.97 5.31
N TRP A 76 5.28 13.82 5.55
CA TRP A 76 4.79 12.52 5.10
C TRP A 76 3.87 11.93 6.19
N PRO A 77 2.54 11.97 6.03
CA PRO A 77 1.64 11.48 7.06
C PRO A 77 1.65 9.97 7.15
N GLN A 78 1.35 9.44 8.35
CA GLN A 78 0.96 8.06 8.51
C GLN A 78 -0.48 7.90 8.05
N VAL A 79 -0.72 6.93 7.17
CA VAL A 79 -2.03 6.71 6.57
C VAL A 79 -2.49 5.27 6.77
N ARG A 80 -3.79 5.09 6.80
CA ARG A 80 -4.43 3.78 6.75
C ARG A 80 -5.35 3.74 5.53
N VAL A 81 -5.05 2.86 4.60
CA VAL A 81 -5.85 2.66 3.40
C VAL A 81 -6.57 1.33 3.52
N ARG A 82 -7.88 1.34 3.39
CA ARG A 82 -8.72 0.15 3.45
C ARG A 82 -9.41 -0.08 2.11
N PHE A 83 -9.49 -1.34 1.74
CA PHE A 83 -10.20 -1.77 0.53
C PHE A 83 -11.40 -2.65 0.95
N PRO A 84 -12.52 -2.04 1.38
CA PRO A 84 -13.61 -2.76 2.04
C PRO A 84 -14.41 -3.67 1.10
N GLY A 85 -14.40 -3.39 -0.20
CA GLY A 85 -15.13 -4.16 -1.18
C GLY A 85 -14.25 -5.14 -1.94
N ALA A 86 -14.85 -6.21 -2.47
CA ALA A 86 -14.19 -7.07 -3.42
C ALA A 86 -14.01 -6.34 -4.76
N PRO A 87 -12.92 -6.62 -5.50
CA PRO A 87 -12.79 -6.12 -6.85
C PRO A 87 -13.97 -6.57 -7.69
N ARG A 88 -14.49 -5.69 -8.53
CA ARG A 88 -15.54 -6.03 -9.48
C ARG A 88 -15.02 -5.97 -10.91
N PRO A 89 -15.53 -6.82 -11.81
CA PRO A 89 -15.21 -6.67 -13.22
C PRO A 89 -15.72 -5.33 -13.74
N VAL A 90 -14.99 -4.74 -14.66
CA VAL A 90 -15.40 -3.50 -15.35
C VAL A 90 -15.67 -3.81 -16.81
N SER A 91 -16.60 -3.07 -17.42
CA SER A 91 -16.87 -3.16 -18.85
C SER A 91 -15.74 -2.53 -19.66
N GLU A 92 -15.64 -2.89 -20.94
CA GLU A 92 -14.69 -2.25 -21.84
C GLU A 92 -14.93 -0.74 -21.97
N GLY A 93 -16.18 -0.30 -21.93
CA GLY A 93 -16.55 1.11 -21.95
C GLY A 93 -16.05 1.86 -20.72
N GLU A 94 -16.19 1.30 -19.52
CA GLU A 94 -15.63 1.87 -18.29
C GLU A 94 -14.11 1.93 -18.34
N LEU A 95 -13.47 0.89 -18.86
CA LEU A 95 -12.02 0.84 -18.98
C LEU A 95 -11.50 1.88 -19.96
N ALA A 96 -12.15 2.02 -21.12
CA ALA A 96 -11.80 3.03 -22.11
C ALA A 96 -11.96 4.45 -21.55
N ALA A 97 -13.05 4.72 -20.85
CA ALA A 97 -13.29 6.01 -20.19
C ALA A 97 -12.21 6.32 -19.17
N ALA A 98 -11.80 5.35 -18.34
CA ALA A 98 -10.75 5.52 -17.37
C ALA A 98 -9.38 5.80 -18.01
N ARG A 99 -9.07 5.15 -19.12
CA ARG A 99 -7.82 5.37 -19.87
C ARG A 99 -7.72 6.74 -20.53
N THR A 100 -8.83 7.32 -20.90
CA THR A 100 -8.89 8.62 -21.57
C THR A 100 -9.08 9.78 -20.59
N GLN A 101 -9.38 9.49 -19.33
CA GLN A 101 -9.56 10.52 -18.32
C GLN A 101 -8.20 11.17 -17.98
N ALA A 102 -8.16 12.48 -18.00
CA ALA A 102 -6.98 13.21 -17.58
C ALA A 102 -6.74 13.02 -16.07
N LEU A 103 -5.53 12.67 -15.68
CA LEU A 103 -5.14 12.53 -14.28
C LEU A 103 -5.05 13.88 -13.57
N VAL A 104 -4.67 14.92 -14.31
CA VAL A 104 -4.57 16.30 -13.82
C VAL A 104 -5.14 17.22 -14.89
N ALA A 105 -6.13 18.02 -14.51
CA ALA A 105 -6.75 18.98 -15.45
C ALA A 105 -5.82 20.15 -15.77
N SER A 106 -5.00 20.58 -14.80
CA SER A 106 -3.98 21.62 -14.99
C SER A 106 -2.92 21.50 -13.90
N CYS A 107 -1.69 21.87 -14.24
CA CYS A 107 -0.61 22.01 -13.26
C CYS A 107 -0.30 23.49 -13.10
N THR A 108 -0.49 24.01 -11.89
CA THR A 108 -0.02 25.33 -11.49
C THR A 108 1.23 25.18 -10.62
N ARG A 109 2.24 25.93 -10.95
CA ARG A 109 3.46 26.00 -10.14
C ARG A 109 3.42 27.21 -9.22
#